data_f63c0ce948310d4952403d3a33fe3962
#
_entry.id   f63c0ce948310d4952403d3a33fe3962
#
_cell.length_a   1.000
_cell.length_b   1.000
_cell.length_c   1.000
_cell.angle_alpha   90.00
_cell.angle_beta   90.00
_cell.angle_gamma   90.00
#
_symmetry.space_group_name_H-M   'P 1'
#
loop_
_entity.id
_entity.type
_entity.pdbx_description
1 polymer ?
#
loop_
_entity_poly.entity_id
_entity_poly.type
_entity_poly.pdbx_seq_one_letter_code
_entity_poly.pdbx_strand_id
1 'polypeptide(L)'
;MIITAMSCPPLSRRRCLQALALGGLARRAGAQARVTIRLSHVVARQTPKGLALERFGELVRTRSQGRIDVVVYPNSLLFGDADEMQALQLGAVDMLAPSLSKFGRIGFPEFELFDLPFLFETREQVYRAMQGALGQALLAGLARQRMVGLGYLDNGFKHMSANRPLLTPHDFAGLRMRVQGSRVIAHQMRALGARPVVLDFGETRRALAMGVVDGTENPISNFWTQRMHEVQTHLSLTHHGYLGYAVVVHQRFWANLAGPDRQLVAAALEEALAWGNAIARSENEQALATLRESGGIHIHAPSAAQRQQLRAATAAVYQGLERRIGRQWLDQVQHDRSTG
;
A
#
# COMPACT_ATOMS: atom_id res chain seq x y z
N MET A 1 -59.11 27.04 -60.90
CA MET A 1 -58.21 27.09 -59.72
C MET A 1 -56.83 26.61 -60.18
N ILE A 2 -55.96 27.60 -60.51
CA ILE A 2 -54.68 27.34 -61.20
C ILE A 2 -53.61 27.14 -60.14
N ILE A 3 -52.95 25.97 -60.13
CA ILE A 3 -51.85 25.64 -59.24
C ILE A 3 -50.54 26.03 -59.94
N THR A 4 -49.89 27.08 -59.45
CA THR A 4 -48.62 27.58 -59.96
C THR A 4 -47.50 26.72 -59.37
N ALA A 5 -46.77 25.94 -60.17
CA ALA A 5 -45.59 25.18 -59.76
C ALA A 5 -44.41 26.14 -59.64
N MET A 6 -43.81 26.23 -58.42
CA MET A 6 -42.56 26.92 -58.20
C MET A 6 -41.39 25.98 -58.62
N SER A 7 -40.66 26.40 -59.67
CA SER A 7 -39.43 25.71 -60.10
C SER A 7 -38.25 26.14 -59.28
N CYS A 8 -37.59 25.17 -58.65
CA CYS A 8 -36.30 25.36 -57.99
C CYS A 8 -35.14 25.40 -59.02
N PRO A 9 -34.19 26.34 -58.90
CA PRO A 9 -33.10 26.46 -59.90
C PRO A 9 -32.04 25.31 -59.59
N PRO A 10 -31.39 24.76 -60.62
CA PRO A 10 -30.43 23.68 -60.47
C PRO A 10 -29.14 24.20 -59.79
N LEU A 11 -28.76 23.58 -58.72
CA LEU A 11 -27.48 23.80 -58.01
C LEU A 11 -26.32 23.38 -58.95
N SER A 12 -25.43 24.31 -59.29
CA SER A 12 -24.29 24.03 -60.14
C SER A 12 -23.31 23.06 -59.47
N ARG A 13 -22.76 22.11 -60.26
CA ARG A 13 -21.76 21.08 -59.79
C ARG A 13 -20.56 21.70 -59.06
N ARG A 14 -20.21 22.95 -59.32
CA ARG A 14 -19.13 23.67 -58.63
C ARG A 14 -19.43 24.00 -57.16
N ARG A 15 -20.69 24.26 -56.79
CA ARG A 15 -21.08 24.55 -55.40
C ARG A 15 -21.14 23.29 -54.53
N CYS A 16 -21.45 22.13 -55.11
CA CYS A 16 -21.40 20.86 -54.39
C CYS A 16 -19.97 20.41 -54.08
N LEU A 17 -19.00 20.72 -54.97
CA LEU A 17 -17.60 20.39 -54.74
C LEU A 17 -16.91 21.29 -53.69
N GLN A 18 -17.34 22.55 -53.56
CA GLN A 18 -16.84 23.46 -52.53
C GLN A 18 -17.42 23.13 -51.12
N ALA A 19 -18.62 22.60 -51.00
CA ALA A 19 -19.20 22.14 -49.75
C ALA A 19 -18.55 20.84 -49.24
N LEU A 20 -18.05 19.97 -50.13
CA LEU A 20 -17.31 18.75 -49.77
C LEU A 20 -15.87 19.04 -49.35
N ALA A 21 -15.23 20.09 -49.82
CA ALA A 21 -13.86 20.47 -49.43
C ALA A 21 -13.79 21.15 -48.05
N LEU A 22 -14.85 21.77 -47.55
CA LEU A 22 -14.96 22.37 -46.22
C LEU A 22 -15.40 21.37 -45.14
N GLY A 23 -16.04 20.25 -45.50
CA GLY A 23 -16.41 19.16 -44.59
C GLY A 23 -15.26 18.20 -44.21
N GLY A 24 -14.17 18.22 -44.97
CA GLY A 24 -13.05 17.30 -44.81
C GLY A 24 -12.00 17.67 -43.72
N LEU A 25 -12.13 18.86 -43.13
CA LEU A 25 -11.28 19.32 -42.00
C LEU A 25 -11.89 19.08 -40.62
N ALA A 26 -13.07 18.43 -40.57
CA ALA A 26 -13.67 18.02 -39.33
C ALA A 26 -12.88 16.84 -38.74
N ARG A 27 -11.97 17.21 -37.84
CA ARG A 27 -11.52 16.40 -36.72
C ARG A 27 -11.26 14.91 -37.05
N ARG A 28 -10.07 14.60 -37.51
CA ARG A 28 -9.35 13.45 -36.99
C ARG A 28 -9.02 13.76 -35.51
N ALA A 29 -10.00 13.76 -34.66
CA ALA A 29 -9.82 13.39 -33.28
C ALA A 29 -9.39 11.93 -33.33
N GLY A 30 -8.09 11.71 -33.55
CA GLY A 30 -7.51 10.38 -33.44
C GLY A 30 -8.00 9.86 -32.08
N ALA A 31 -8.71 8.76 -32.07
CA ALA A 31 -8.98 8.02 -30.85
C ALA A 31 -7.61 7.68 -30.27
N GLN A 32 -7.08 8.59 -29.44
CA GLN A 32 -5.82 8.39 -28.76
C GLN A 32 -6.01 7.10 -27.93
N ALA A 33 -5.21 6.10 -28.18
CA ALA A 33 -5.34 4.79 -27.55
C ALA A 33 -5.45 5.01 -26.02
N ARG A 34 -6.55 4.51 -25.43
CA ARG A 34 -6.79 4.65 -24.01
C ARG A 34 -5.74 3.84 -23.25
N VAL A 35 -4.96 4.49 -22.40
CA VAL A 35 -3.98 3.82 -21.55
C VAL A 35 -4.71 3.29 -20.32
N THR A 36 -4.59 1.99 -20.05
CA THR A 36 -5.09 1.39 -18.82
C THR A 36 -3.92 1.02 -17.92
N ILE A 37 -3.96 1.44 -16.66
CA ILE A 37 -3.01 1.09 -15.60
C ILE A 37 -3.71 0.12 -14.66
N ARG A 38 -3.26 -1.13 -14.62
CA ARG A 38 -3.75 -2.14 -13.67
C ARG A 38 -2.98 -2.00 -12.37
N LEU A 39 -3.68 -1.61 -11.30
CA LEU A 39 -3.11 -1.43 -9.97
C LEU A 39 -3.74 -2.44 -9.00
N SER A 40 -2.95 -3.31 -8.39
CA SER A 40 -3.42 -4.32 -7.44
C SER A 40 -2.93 -4.06 -6.02
N HIS A 41 -3.74 -4.41 -5.03
CA HIS A 41 -3.35 -4.43 -3.63
C HIS A 41 -4.16 -5.44 -2.81
N VAL A 42 -3.62 -5.87 -1.67
CA VAL A 42 -4.17 -6.98 -0.87
C VAL A 42 -5.14 -6.57 0.24
N VAL A 43 -5.27 -5.27 0.54
CA VAL A 43 -6.13 -4.78 1.62
C VAL A 43 -7.51 -4.38 1.13
N ALA A 44 -8.44 -4.17 2.06
CA ALA A 44 -9.77 -3.67 1.74
C ALA A 44 -9.73 -2.25 1.14
N ARG A 45 -10.71 -1.94 0.27
CA ARG A 45 -10.85 -0.62 -0.37
C ARG A 45 -10.94 0.52 0.66
N GLN A 46 -11.56 0.28 1.81
CA GLN A 46 -11.81 1.25 2.87
C GLN A 46 -10.60 1.49 3.80
N THR A 47 -9.44 0.87 3.53
CA THR A 47 -8.21 1.21 4.27
C THR A 47 -7.64 2.54 3.77
N PRO A 48 -6.79 3.24 4.56
CA PRO A 48 -6.10 4.45 4.09
C PRO A 48 -5.41 4.26 2.73
N LYS A 49 -4.73 3.13 2.54
CA LYS A 49 -4.11 2.77 1.26
C LYS A 49 -5.15 2.60 0.15
N GLY A 50 -6.23 1.87 0.39
CA GLY A 50 -7.28 1.64 -0.61
C GLY A 50 -7.90 2.96 -1.06
N LEU A 51 -8.28 3.83 -0.12
CA LEU A 51 -8.84 5.15 -0.38
C LEU A 51 -7.87 6.04 -1.17
N ALA A 52 -6.58 6.04 -0.82
CA ALA A 52 -5.56 6.81 -1.53
C ALA A 52 -5.40 6.35 -3.00
N LEU A 53 -5.43 5.05 -3.25
CA LEU A 53 -5.28 4.49 -4.59
C LEU A 53 -6.53 4.69 -5.46
N GLU A 54 -7.73 4.68 -4.88
CA GLU A 54 -8.96 5.07 -5.58
C GLU A 54 -8.91 6.56 -5.97
N ARG A 55 -8.53 7.44 -5.02
CA ARG A 55 -8.33 8.87 -5.29
C ARG A 55 -7.29 9.10 -6.40
N PHE A 56 -6.20 8.36 -6.39
CA PHE A 56 -5.22 8.39 -7.47
C PHE A 56 -5.86 8.10 -8.84
N GLY A 57 -6.67 7.04 -8.92
CA GLY A 57 -7.39 6.70 -10.15
C GLY A 57 -8.34 7.81 -10.63
N GLU A 58 -9.09 8.43 -9.71
CA GLU A 58 -9.97 9.55 -9.99
C GLU A 58 -9.22 10.78 -10.51
N LEU A 59 -8.10 11.14 -9.87
CA LEU A 59 -7.25 12.26 -10.29
C LEU A 59 -6.67 12.04 -11.69
N VAL A 60 -6.15 10.85 -11.97
CA VAL A 60 -5.59 10.49 -13.27
C VAL A 60 -6.66 10.57 -14.35
N ARG A 61 -7.84 9.98 -14.11
CA ARG A 61 -8.98 10.01 -15.06
C ARG A 61 -9.42 11.44 -15.37
N THR A 62 -9.60 12.25 -14.34
CA THR A 62 -10.05 13.64 -14.47
C THR A 62 -9.01 14.48 -15.23
N ARG A 63 -7.74 14.44 -14.82
CA ARG A 63 -6.67 15.25 -15.41
C ARG A 63 -6.33 14.82 -16.83
N SER A 64 -6.45 13.54 -17.14
CA SER A 64 -6.23 13.01 -18.49
C SER A 64 -7.46 13.14 -19.39
N GLN A 65 -8.60 13.65 -18.88
CA GLN A 65 -9.86 13.70 -19.61
C GLN A 65 -10.29 12.30 -20.12
N GLY A 66 -10.05 11.27 -19.32
CA GLY A 66 -10.38 9.88 -19.61
C GLY A 66 -9.43 9.16 -20.58
N ARG A 67 -8.32 9.76 -21.00
CA ARG A 67 -7.30 9.10 -21.83
C ARG A 67 -6.55 8.01 -21.07
N ILE A 68 -6.35 8.20 -19.77
CA ILE A 68 -5.70 7.24 -18.88
C ILE A 68 -6.71 6.81 -17.82
N ASP A 69 -6.81 5.51 -17.62
CA ASP A 69 -7.68 4.90 -16.62
C ASP A 69 -6.86 4.01 -15.69
N VAL A 70 -6.94 4.26 -14.39
CA VAL A 70 -6.32 3.42 -13.36
C VAL A 70 -7.40 2.51 -12.80
N VAL A 71 -7.28 1.21 -13.10
CA VAL A 71 -8.20 0.20 -12.58
C VAL A 71 -7.59 -0.40 -11.31
N VAL A 72 -8.21 -0.09 -10.17
CA VAL A 72 -7.75 -0.58 -8.86
C VAL A 72 -8.40 -1.92 -8.53
N TYR A 73 -7.59 -2.90 -8.16
CA TYR A 73 -7.99 -4.25 -7.76
C TYR A 73 -7.64 -4.48 -6.28
N PRO A 74 -8.57 -4.21 -5.34
CA PRO A 74 -8.36 -4.39 -3.91
C PRO A 74 -8.52 -5.86 -3.48
N ASN A 75 -8.30 -6.15 -2.19
CA ASN A 75 -8.60 -7.45 -1.55
C ASN A 75 -7.98 -8.66 -2.25
N SER A 76 -6.78 -8.54 -2.79
CA SER A 76 -6.09 -9.62 -3.53
C SER A 76 -6.88 -10.14 -4.74
N LEU A 77 -7.74 -9.31 -5.37
CA LEU A 77 -8.57 -9.73 -6.51
C LEU A 77 -7.76 -10.20 -7.72
N LEU A 78 -6.56 -9.68 -7.94
CA LEU A 78 -5.66 -10.16 -8.99
C LEU A 78 -4.57 -11.06 -8.44
N PHE A 79 -3.84 -10.60 -7.40
CA PHE A 79 -2.68 -11.29 -6.83
C PHE A 79 -2.67 -11.16 -5.32
N GLY A 80 -2.31 -12.24 -4.62
CA GLY A 80 -2.07 -12.26 -3.18
C GLY A 80 -0.66 -11.84 -2.81
N ASP A 81 -0.36 -11.89 -1.50
CA ASP A 81 0.95 -11.53 -0.96
C ASP A 81 2.10 -12.37 -1.53
N ALA A 82 1.84 -13.62 -1.85
CA ALA A 82 2.86 -14.54 -2.37
C ALA A 82 3.31 -14.16 -3.79
N ASP A 83 2.38 -13.70 -4.63
CA ASP A 83 2.56 -13.64 -6.09
C ASP A 83 2.65 -12.21 -6.64
N GLU A 84 2.12 -11.19 -5.93
CA GLU A 84 1.98 -9.83 -6.48
C GLU A 84 3.31 -9.24 -6.96
N MET A 85 4.42 -9.45 -6.24
CA MET A 85 5.71 -8.90 -6.62
C MET A 85 6.26 -9.56 -7.88
N GLN A 86 6.09 -10.88 -8.04
CA GLN A 86 6.47 -11.59 -9.25
C GLN A 86 5.57 -11.19 -10.43
N ALA A 87 4.28 -11.01 -10.20
CA ALA A 87 3.35 -10.53 -11.22
C ALA A 87 3.75 -9.16 -11.77
N LEU A 88 4.21 -8.24 -10.92
CA LEU A 88 4.75 -6.95 -11.35
C LEU A 88 6.02 -7.13 -12.20
N GLN A 89 6.98 -7.94 -11.74
CA GLN A 89 8.24 -8.17 -12.46
C GLN A 89 8.03 -8.78 -13.85
N LEU A 90 6.98 -9.60 -14.01
CA LEU A 90 6.58 -10.20 -15.28
C LEU A 90 5.71 -9.29 -16.14
N GLY A 91 5.25 -8.13 -15.63
CA GLY A 91 4.34 -7.21 -16.32
C GLY A 91 2.89 -7.71 -16.40
N ALA A 92 2.51 -8.68 -15.57
CA ALA A 92 1.12 -9.15 -15.46
C ALA A 92 0.21 -8.11 -14.78
N VAL A 93 0.80 -7.21 -13.99
CA VAL A 93 0.18 -6.02 -13.41
C VAL A 93 1.13 -4.83 -13.61
N ASP A 94 0.60 -3.62 -13.72
CA ASP A 94 1.40 -2.44 -14.05
C ASP A 94 1.91 -1.71 -12.80
N MET A 95 1.10 -1.66 -11.74
CA MET A 95 1.42 -1.01 -10.47
C MET A 95 0.98 -1.86 -9.28
N LEU A 96 1.71 -1.74 -8.17
CA LEU A 96 1.39 -2.32 -6.87
C LEU A 96 1.63 -1.31 -5.75
N ALA A 97 1.04 -1.61 -4.57
CA ALA A 97 1.37 -0.94 -3.32
C ALA A 97 1.64 -1.98 -2.20
N PRO A 98 2.72 -2.79 -2.33
CA PRO A 98 3.07 -3.81 -1.35
C PRO A 98 3.56 -3.21 -0.04
N SER A 99 3.39 -3.94 1.07
CA SER A 99 4.02 -3.56 2.33
C SER A 99 5.54 -3.63 2.22
N LEU A 100 6.23 -2.75 2.97
CA LEU A 100 7.69 -2.71 3.01
C LEU A 100 8.29 -4.05 3.43
N SER A 101 7.59 -4.81 4.27
CA SER A 101 7.94 -6.15 4.75
C SER A 101 8.15 -7.19 3.64
N LYS A 102 7.63 -6.98 2.43
CA LYS A 102 7.68 -7.97 1.34
C LYS A 102 8.93 -7.88 0.48
N PHE A 103 9.57 -6.71 0.47
CA PHE A 103 10.73 -6.45 -0.39
C PHE A 103 11.94 -7.31 -0.06
N GLY A 104 12.12 -7.71 1.21
CA GLY A 104 13.19 -8.60 1.62
C GLY A 104 13.19 -9.95 0.91
N ARG A 105 12.02 -10.47 0.53
CA ARG A 105 11.88 -11.75 -0.17
C ARG A 105 12.35 -11.71 -1.63
N ILE A 106 12.33 -10.53 -2.23
CA ILE A 106 12.75 -10.31 -3.63
C ILE A 106 14.12 -9.64 -3.75
N GLY A 107 14.93 -9.70 -2.69
CA GLY A 107 16.33 -9.27 -2.73
C GLY A 107 16.60 -7.84 -2.24
N PHE A 108 15.66 -7.23 -1.51
CA PHE A 108 15.83 -5.90 -0.89
C PHE A 108 15.63 -5.97 0.62
N PRO A 109 16.51 -6.68 1.36
CA PRO A 109 16.38 -6.86 2.81
C PRO A 109 16.45 -5.54 3.59
N GLU A 110 16.96 -4.46 2.99
CA GLU A 110 17.06 -3.12 3.57
C GLU A 110 15.68 -2.53 3.91
N PHE A 111 14.64 -2.88 3.17
CA PHE A 111 13.26 -2.46 3.46
C PHE A 111 12.73 -3.04 4.79
N GLU A 112 13.28 -4.18 5.25
CA GLU A 112 12.91 -4.75 6.54
C GLU A 112 13.37 -3.92 7.75
N LEU A 113 14.11 -2.80 7.54
CA LEU A 113 14.38 -1.80 8.58
C LEU A 113 13.10 -1.26 9.21
N PHE A 114 12.06 -1.04 8.40
CA PHE A 114 10.77 -0.56 8.89
C PHE A 114 10.01 -1.59 9.74
N ASP A 115 10.43 -2.85 9.73
CA ASP A 115 9.87 -3.92 10.55
C ASP A 115 10.57 -4.07 11.90
N LEU A 116 11.67 -3.34 12.15
CA LEU A 116 12.40 -3.43 13.42
C LEU A 116 11.49 -3.05 14.59
N PRO A 117 11.44 -3.87 15.64
CA PRO A 117 10.55 -3.65 16.76
C PRO A 117 10.93 -2.38 17.50
N PHE A 118 9.92 -1.52 17.77
CA PHE A 118 10.06 -0.26 18.49
C PHE A 118 11.09 0.73 17.89
N LEU A 119 11.38 0.63 16.59
CA LEU A 119 12.30 1.54 15.91
C LEU A 119 11.78 2.97 15.90
N PHE A 120 10.50 3.12 15.59
CA PHE A 120 9.83 4.43 15.53
C PHE A 120 8.85 4.59 16.69
N GLU A 121 8.81 5.77 17.28
CA GLU A 121 7.88 6.11 18.35
C GLU A 121 6.77 7.05 17.86
N THR A 122 7.06 7.82 16.83
CA THR A 122 6.08 8.77 16.25
C THR A 122 6.00 8.63 14.73
N ARG A 123 4.91 9.12 14.14
CA ARG A 123 4.74 9.15 12.68
C ARG A 123 5.74 10.10 12.00
N GLU A 124 6.08 11.19 12.66
CA GLU A 124 7.05 12.16 12.17
C GLU A 124 8.42 11.52 11.97
N GLN A 125 8.84 10.63 12.88
CA GLN A 125 10.08 9.84 12.72
C GLN A 125 10.02 8.93 11.49
N VAL A 126 8.86 8.28 11.25
CA VAL A 126 8.65 7.44 10.06
C VAL A 126 8.71 8.28 8.79
N TYR A 127 8.01 9.41 8.76
CA TYR A 127 7.98 10.28 7.58
C TYR A 127 9.35 10.83 7.23
N ARG A 128 10.15 11.24 8.23
CA ARG A 128 11.53 11.64 8.00
C ARG A 128 12.36 10.51 7.39
N ALA A 129 12.26 9.30 7.90
CA ALA A 129 12.97 8.15 7.34
C ALA A 129 12.52 7.81 5.91
N MET A 130 11.20 7.88 5.60
CA MET A 130 10.67 7.60 4.27
C MET A 130 10.98 8.70 3.25
N GLN A 131 10.97 9.95 3.65
CA GLN A 131 11.20 11.10 2.77
C GLN A 131 12.69 11.52 2.72
N GLY A 132 13.48 11.07 3.69
CA GLY A 132 14.91 11.34 3.81
C GLY A 132 15.76 10.51 2.85
N ALA A 133 17.06 10.59 3.05
CA ALA A 133 18.06 9.90 2.23
C ALA A 133 17.85 8.37 2.21
N LEU A 134 17.47 7.79 3.35
CA LEU A 134 17.14 6.36 3.45
C LEU A 134 16.03 5.96 2.47
N GLY A 135 14.87 6.61 2.57
CA GLY A 135 13.72 6.27 1.76
C GLY A 135 13.97 6.47 0.27
N GLN A 136 14.65 7.55 -0.11
CA GLN A 136 15.05 7.81 -1.49
C GLN A 136 16.00 6.73 -2.03
N ALA A 137 17.00 6.32 -1.26
CA ALA A 137 17.95 5.27 -1.65
C ALA A 137 17.25 3.91 -1.82
N LEU A 138 16.29 3.59 -0.94
CA LEU A 138 15.50 2.36 -1.04
C LEU A 138 14.68 2.32 -2.32
N LEU A 139 13.93 3.39 -2.65
CA LEU A 139 13.14 3.47 -3.88
C LEU A 139 14.01 3.40 -5.13
N ALA A 140 15.14 4.12 -5.16
CA ALA A 140 16.08 4.09 -6.28
C ALA A 140 16.67 2.70 -6.50
N GLY A 141 16.93 1.95 -5.42
CA GLY A 141 17.46 0.59 -5.47
C GLY A 141 16.55 -0.41 -6.21
N LEU A 142 15.25 -0.15 -6.28
CA LEU A 142 14.26 -1.05 -6.91
C LEU A 142 14.47 -1.26 -8.41
N ALA A 143 15.21 -0.36 -9.07
CA ALA A 143 15.57 -0.48 -10.49
C ALA A 143 16.32 -1.78 -10.80
N ARG A 144 17.06 -2.35 -9.84
CA ARG A 144 17.78 -3.64 -9.98
C ARG A 144 16.84 -4.81 -10.30
N GLN A 145 15.56 -4.70 -9.97
CA GLN A 145 14.52 -5.72 -10.19
C GLN A 145 13.40 -5.24 -11.12
N ARG A 146 13.74 -4.34 -12.07
CA ARG A 146 12.81 -3.82 -13.08
C ARG A 146 11.59 -3.09 -12.52
N MET A 147 11.72 -2.47 -11.36
CA MET A 147 10.69 -1.69 -10.71
C MET A 147 11.13 -0.23 -10.57
N VAL A 148 10.16 0.69 -10.62
CA VAL A 148 10.36 2.09 -10.26
C VAL A 148 9.54 2.36 -9.01
N GLY A 149 10.20 2.80 -7.95
CA GLY A 149 9.53 3.26 -6.74
C GLY A 149 9.03 4.69 -6.92
N LEU A 150 7.74 4.93 -6.65
CA LEU A 150 7.09 6.22 -6.88
C LEU A 150 6.79 7.00 -5.60
N GLY A 151 6.81 6.34 -4.44
CA GLY A 151 6.57 6.98 -3.15
C GLY A 151 6.07 6.00 -2.09
N TYR A 152 5.73 6.56 -0.93
CA TYR A 152 5.33 5.78 0.24
C TYR A 152 3.92 6.12 0.70
N LEU A 153 3.20 5.10 1.22
CA LEU A 153 1.94 5.24 1.93
C LEU A 153 2.09 4.78 3.38
N ASP A 154 1.58 5.58 4.28
CA ASP A 154 1.40 5.24 5.70
C ASP A 154 0.18 4.33 5.88
N ASN A 155 0.27 3.39 6.80
CA ASN A 155 -0.91 2.76 7.37
C ASN A 155 -0.95 2.96 8.88
N GLY A 156 0.18 2.84 9.55
CA GLY A 156 0.28 3.13 10.97
C GLY A 156 1.05 2.11 11.79
N PHE A 157 1.05 2.35 13.09
CA PHE A 157 1.67 1.46 14.05
C PHE A 157 0.88 0.18 14.23
N LYS A 158 1.60 -0.93 14.39
CA LYS A 158 1.05 -2.26 14.57
C LYS A 158 0.77 -2.58 16.02
N HIS A 159 -0.29 -3.35 16.23
CA HIS A 159 -0.76 -3.86 17.50
C HIS A 159 -0.96 -5.37 17.41
N MET A 160 -0.93 -6.07 18.54
CA MET A 160 -1.11 -7.51 18.60
C MET A 160 -2.56 -7.88 18.90
N SER A 161 -3.08 -8.92 18.25
CA SER A 161 -4.37 -9.51 18.60
C SER A 161 -4.26 -11.02 18.79
N ALA A 162 -5.04 -11.55 19.71
CA ALA A 162 -5.18 -12.98 20.00
C ALA A 162 -6.48 -13.24 20.77
N ASN A 163 -6.70 -14.47 21.23
CA ASN A 163 -7.81 -14.79 22.16
C ASN A 163 -7.38 -14.73 23.64
N ARG A 164 -6.32 -13.98 23.92
CA ARG A 164 -5.81 -13.58 25.25
C ARG A 164 -5.01 -12.29 25.15
N PRO A 165 -4.83 -11.53 26.24
CA PRO A 165 -3.95 -10.35 26.24
C PRO A 165 -2.51 -10.72 25.88
N LEU A 166 -1.82 -9.86 25.12
CA LEU A 166 -0.40 -10.00 24.76
C LEU A 166 0.35 -8.76 25.25
N LEU A 167 0.75 -8.76 26.51
CA LEU A 167 1.32 -7.61 27.22
C LEU A 167 2.79 -7.79 27.62
N THR A 168 3.19 -9.05 27.81
CA THR A 168 4.57 -9.45 28.20
C THR A 168 5.08 -10.55 27.27
N PRO A 169 6.40 -10.80 27.18
CA PRO A 169 6.92 -11.91 26.37
C PRO A 169 6.33 -13.27 26.75
N HIS A 170 6.02 -13.49 28.02
CA HIS A 170 5.41 -14.74 28.49
C HIS A 170 4.06 -15.03 27.84
N ASP A 171 3.28 -13.99 27.50
CA ASP A 171 1.96 -14.15 26.90
C ASP A 171 2.01 -14.72 25.47
N PHE A 172 3.16 -14.61 24.81
CA PHE A 172 3.39 -15.13 23.45
C PHE A 172 3.83 -16.60 23.42
N ALA A 173 4.23 -17.15 24.57
CA ALA A 173 4.83 -18.49 24.62
C ALA A 173 3.94 -19.54 23.95
N GLY A 174 4.52 -20.20 22.92
CA GLY A 174 3.89 -21.29 22.18
C GLY A 174 2.81 -20.88 21.16
N LEU A 175 2.37 -19.61 21.12
CA LEU A 175 1.37 -19.14 20.15
C LEU A 175 1.88 -19.21 18.72
N ARG A 176 1.01 -19.58 17.81
CA ARG A 176 1.22 -19.45 16.36
C ARG A 176 0.75 -18.06 15.96
N MET A 177 1.70 -17.19 15.64
CA MET A 177 1.39 -15.81 15.25
C MET A 177 1.50 -15.68 13.74
N ARG A 178 0.41 -15.26 13.08
CA ARG A 178 0.46 -14.90 11.67
C ARG A 178 1.36 -13.69 11.47
N VAL A 179 2.27 -13.78 10.51
CA VAL A 179 3.18 -12.70 10.12
C VAL A 179 3.20 -12.51 8.60
N GLN A 180 3.63 -11.33 8.18
CA GLN A 180 3.97 -11.07 6.79
C GLN A 180 5.31 -11.74 6.41
N GLY A 181 5.67 -11.74 5.13
CA GLY A 181 6.87 -12.38 4.61
C GLY A 181 8.21 -11.73 4.97
N SER A 182 8.35 -11.14 6.16
CA SER A 182 9.56 -10.50 6.68
C SER A 182 10.31 -11.42 7.62
N ARG A 183 11.63 -11.51 7.44
CA ARG A 183 12.50 -12.24 8.37
C ARG A 183 12.63 -11.52 9.71
N VAL A 184 12.57 -10.20 9.72
CA VAL A 184 12.61 -9.36 10.92
C VAL A 184 11.38 -9.63 11.78
N ILE A 185 10.17 -9.59 11.21
CA ILE A 185 8.93 -9.88 11.94
C ILE A 185 8.93 -11.33 12.46
N ALA A 186 9.37 -12.29 11.64
CA ALA A 186 9.45 -13.68 12.07
C ALA A 186 10.47 -13.86 13.22
N HIS A 187 11.60 -13.15 13.20
CA HIS A 187 12.57 -13.15 14.29
C HIS A 187 12.01 -12.51 15.56
N GLN A 188 11.28 -11.40 15.42
CA GLN A 188 10.59 -10.75 16.54
C GLN A 188 9.62 -11.71 17.24
N MET A 189 8.78 -12.44 16.51
CA MET A 189 7.84 -13.39 17.10
C MET A 189 8.58 -14.53 17.84
N ARG A 190 9.68 -15.07 17.27
CA ARG A 190 10.49 -16.08 17.96
C ARG A 190 11.15 -15.53 19.22
N ALA A 191 11.64 -14.30 19.20
CA ALA A 191 12.24 -13.64 20.36
C ALA A 191 11.24 -13.44 21.51
N LEU A 192 9.95 -13.30 21.18
CA LEU A 192 8.83 -13.25 22.13
C LEU A 192 8.36 -14.65 22.59
N GLY A 193 8.93 -15.75 22.05
CA GLY A 193 8.52 -17.11 22.39
C GLY A 193 7.39 -17.68 21.52
N ALA A 194 6.93 -16.94 20.51
CA ALA A 194 5.89 -17.39 19.58
C ALA A 194 6.48 -18.14 18.37
N ARG A 195 5.61 -18.84 17.65
CA ARG A 195 5.90 -19.52 16.38
C ARG A 195 5.34 -18.66 15.22
N PRO A 196 6.18 -17.99 14.41
CA PRO A 196 5.70 -17.23 13.27
C PRO A 196 5.19 -18.15 12.17
N VAL A 197 4.02 -17.84 11.64
CA VAL A 197 3.40 -18.52 10.49
C VAL A 197 3.18 -17.48 9.40
N VAL A 198 3.86 -17.64 8.27
CA VAL A 198 3.71 -16.74 7.13
C VAL A 198 2.47 -17.14 6.36
N LEU A 199 1.49 -16.26 6.29
CA LEU A 199 0.24 -16.44 5.53
C LEU A 199 -0.12 -15.14 4.82
N ASP A 200 -0.78 -15.27 3.66
CA ASP A 200 -1.32 -14.16 2.92
C ASP A 200 -2.34 -13.37 3.75
N PHE A 201 -2.39 -12.05 3.53
CA PHE A 201 -3.25 -11.17 4.31
C PHE A 201 -4.73 -11.52 4.14
N GLY A 202 -5.16 -11.85 2.92
CA GLY A 202 -6.53 -12.25 2.63
C GLY A 202 -6.97 -13.53 3.35
N GLU A 203 -6.03 -14.44 3.68
CA GLU A 203 -6.31 -15.70 4.40
C GLU A 203 -6.30 -15.53 5.93
N THR A 204 -5.82 -14.41 6.45
CA THR A 204 -5.57 -14.23 7.89
C THR A 204 -6.82 -14.43 8.74
N ARG A 205 -7.95 -13.78 8.38
CA ARG A 205 -9.20 -13.90 9.14
C ARG A 205 -9.70 -15.35 9.18
N ARG A 206 -9.64 -16.06 8.06
CA ARG A 206 -10.04 -17.47 7.97
C ARG A 206 -9.11 -18.35 8.81
N ALA A 207 -7.80 -18.14 8.74
CA ALA A 207 -6.82 -18.89 9.53
C ALA A 207 -7.00 -18.69 11.04
N LEU A 208 -7.35 -17.46 11.48
CA LEU A 208 -7.72 -17.17 12.87
C LEU A 208 -9.00 -17.88 13.29
N ALA A 209 -10.06 -17.82 12.47
CA ALA A 209 -11.34 -18.47 12.74
C ALA A 209 -11.22 -20.00 12.84
N MET A 210 -10.35 -20.60 12.04
CA MET A 210 -10.12 -22.05 12.03
C MET A 210 -9.05 -22.50 13.05
N GLY A 211 -8.45 -21.58 13.80
CA GLY A 211 -7.39 -21.91 14.74
C GLY A 211 -6.11 -22.42 14.09
N VAL A 212 -5.84 -22.11 12.81
CA VAL A 212 -4.55 -22.38 12.16
C VAL A 212 -3.46 -21.52 12.76
N VAL A 213 -3.82 -20.27 13.11
CA VAL A 213 -3.01 -19.33 13.88
C VAL A 213 -3.81 -18.83 15.08
N ASP A 214 -3.11 -18.45 16.15
CA ASP A 214 -3.70 -18.04 17.41
C ASP A 214 -3.80 -16.50 17.53
N GLY A 215 -3.01 -15.78 16.72
CA GLY A 215 -2.97 -14.33 16.73
C GLY A 215 -2.29 -13.74 15.50
N THR A 216 -2.33 -12.41 15.41
CA THR A 216 -1.72 -11.64 14.33
C THR A 216 -1.29 -10.26 14.80
N GLU A 217 -0.58 -9.51 13.95
CA GLU A 217 -0.20 -8.12 14.19
C GLU A 217 -0.64 -7.23 13.03
N ASN A 218 -1.28 -6.10 13.34
CA ASN A 218 -1.79 -5.17 12.33
C ASN A 218 -1.96 -3.75 12.89
N PRO A 219 -1.97 -2.71 12.05
CA PRO A 219 -2.62 -1.45 12.38
C PRO A 219 -4.13 -1.65 12.57
N ILE A 220 -4.74 -0.75 13.35
CA ILE A 220 -6.15 -0.86 13.73
C ILE A 220 -7.08 -0.84 12.52
N SER A 221 -6.81 0.03 11.53
CA SER A 221 -7.61 0.11 10.31
C SER A 221 -7.66 -1.22 9.55
N ASN A 222 -6.53 -1.92 9.45
CA ASN A 222 -6.47 -3.24 8.82
C ASN A 222 -7.18 -4.31 9.65
N PHE A 223 -7.01 -4.29 10.97
CA PHE A 223 -7.68 -5.21 11.89
C PHE A 223 -9.21 -5.09 11.78
N TRP A 224 -9.71 -3.84 11.75
CA TRP A 224 -11.14 -3.53 11.61
C TRP A 224 -11.67 -3.92 10.22
N THR A 225 -11.08 -3.40 9.14
CA THR A 225 -11.61 -3.56 7.77
C THR A 225 -11.55 -5.01 7.27
N GLN A 226 -10.65 -5.84 7.80
CA GLN A 226 -10.59 -7.29 7.54
C GLN A 226 -11.44 -8.10 8.52
N ARG A 227 -12.23 -7.44 9.36
CA ARG A 227 -13.16 -8.06 10.32
C ARG A 227 -12.48 -9.08 11.24
N MET A 228 -11.20 -8.85 11.59
CA MET A 228 -10.44 -9.76 12.47
C MET A 228 -11.00 -9.72 13.91
N HIS A 229 -11.61 -8.61 14.31
CA HIS A 229 -12.29 -8.45 15.59
C HIS A 229 -13.47 -9.42 15.80
N GLU A 230 -14.01 -10.03 14.75
CA GLU A 230 -15.07 -11.02 14.86
C GLU A 230 -14.56 -12.41 15.25
N VAL A 231 -13.24 -12.63 15.13
CA VAL A 231 -12.59 -13.93 15.37
C VAL A 231 -11.44 -13.84 16.36
N GLN A 232 -11.22 -12.67 16.96
CA GLN A 232 -10.21 -12.39 17.99
C GLN A 232 -10.88 -11.62 19.13
N THR A 233 -10.68 -12.07 20.37
CA THR A 233 -11.33 -11.49 21.55
C THR A 233 -10.51 -10.40 22.25
N HIS A 234 -9.20 -10.30 21.96
CA HIS A 234 -8.30 -9.36 22.63
C HIS A 234 -7.43 -8.61 21.61
N LEU A 235 -7.33 -7.31 21.80
CA LEU A 235 -6.44 -6.39 21.09
C LEU A 235 -5.51 -5.72 22.10
N SER A 236 -4.20 -5.94 21.94
CA SER A 236 -3.17 -5.34 22.79
C SER A 236 -2.48 -4.21 22.03
N LEU A 237 -2.64 -2.98 22.51
CA LEU A 237 -2.12 -1.75 21.88
C LEU A 237 -0.61 -1.60 22.13
N THR A 238 0.16 -2.54 21.62
CA THR A 238 1.60 -2.68 21.87
C THR A 238 2.46 -1.63 21.20
N HIS A 239 2.01 -1.07 20.08
CA HIS A 239 2.77 -0.06 19.30
C HIS A 239 4.22 -0.55 19.01
N HIS A 240 4.35 -1.83 18.67
CA HIS A 240 5.61 -2.54 18.62
C HIS A 240 6.31 -2.48 17.26
N GLY A 241 5.61 -2.09 16.22
CA GLY A 241 6.12 -2.04 14.86
C GLY A 241 5.34 -1.05 14.01
N TYR A 242 5.77 -0.90 12.79
CA TYR A 242 5.16 0.01 11.83
C TYR A 242 4.76 -0.74 10.56
N LEU A 243 3.69 -0.30 9.90
CA LEU A 243 3.27 -0.76 8.59
C LEU A 243 3.16 0.42 7.62
N GLY A 244 3.98 0.38 6.60
CA GLY A 244 3.93 1.27 5.45
C GLY A 244 3.99 0.48 4.16
N TYR A 245 3.77 1.17 3.05
CA TYR A 245 3.78 0.60 1.71
C TYR A 245 4.67 1.44 0.80
N ALA A 246 5.27 0.81 -0.22
CA ALA A 246 5.86 1.53 -1.34
C ALA A 246 4.96 1.34 -2.57
N VAL A 247 4.63 2.44 -3.26
CA VAL A 247 3.96 2.37 -4.55
C VAL A 247 5.03 2.16 -5.61
N VAL A 248 4.89 1.08 -6.36
CA VAL A 248 5.86 0.63 -7.36
C VAL A 248 5.19 0.39 -8.70
N VAL A 249 5.89 0.66 -9.77
CA VAL A 249 5.44 0.45 -11.14
C VAL A 249 6.45 -0.39 -11.91
N HIS A 250 5.97 -1.22 -12.84
CA HIS A 250 6.83 -1.99 -13.74
C HIS A 250 7.65 -1.04 -14.62
N GLN A 251 8.98 -1.17 -14.61
CA GLN A 251 9.91 -0.24 -15.25
C GLN A 251 9.63 -0.02 -16.73
N ARG A 252 9.40 -1.11 -17.49
CA ARG A 252 9.12 -1.01 -18.92
C ARG A 252 7.78 -0.31 -19.20
N PHE A 253 6.75 -0.59 -18.41
CA PHE A 253 5.46 0.09 -18.53
C PHE A 253 5.66 1.60 -18.31
N TRP A 254 6.34 1.99 -17.24
CA TRP A 254 6.62 3.38 -16.88
C TRP A 254 7.43 4.11 -17.96
N ALA A 255 8.44 3.46 -18.52
CA ALA A 255 9.26 4.01 -19.61
C ALA A 255 8.48 4.22 -20.92
N ASN A 256 7.48 3.36 -21.19
CA ASN A 256 6.66 3.42 -22.41
C ASN A 256 5.54 4.46 -22.33
N LEU A 257 5.21 5.00 -21.14
CA LEU A 257 4.30 6.14 -21.04
C LEU A 257 4.91 7.37 -21.73
N ALA A 258 4.10 8.07 -22.53
CA ALA A 258 4.50 9.36 -23.09
C ALA A 258 4.91 10.33 -21.98
N GLY A 259 5.91 11.17 -22.22
CA GLY A 259 6.45 12.09 -21.22
C GLY A 259 5.38 12.90 -20.47
N PRO A 260 4.45 13.57 -21.17
CA PRO A 260 3.35 14.31 -20.52
C PRO A 260 2.42 13.42 -19.69
N ASP A 261 2.10 12.21 -20.16
CA ASP A 261 1.23 11.28 -19.44
C ASP A 261 1.93 10.74 -18.18
N ARG A 262 3.22 10.44 -18.25
CA ARG A 262 4.02 10.04 -17.10
C ARG A 262 4.10 11.13 -16.04
N GLN A 263 4.26 12.40 -16.43
CA GLN A 263 4.25 13.54 -15.52
C GLN A 263 2.88 13.72 -14.86
N LEU A 264 1.78 13.59 -15.64
CA LEU A 264 0.42 13.66 -15.11
C LEU A 264 0.16 12.56 -14.07
N VAL A 265 0.55 11.31 -14.37
CA VAL A 265 0.37 10.16 -13.46
C VAL A 265 1.22 10.36 -12.20
N ALA A 266 2.47 10.82 -12.32
CA ALA A 266 3.34 11.08 -11.17
C ALA A 266 2.75 12.16 -10.25
N ALA A 267 2.32 13.31 -10.80
CA ALA A 267 1.74 14.40 -10.02
C ALA A 267 0.40 14.02 -9.37
N ALA A 268 -0.43 13.23 -10.05
CA ALA A 268 -1.67 12.71 -9.49
C ALA A 268 -1.40 11.72 -8.34
N LEU A 269 -0.37 10.89 -8.48
CA LEU A 269 0.03 9.95 -7.43
C LEU A 269 0.57 10.70 -6.20
N GLU A 270 1.46 11.68 -6.39
CA GLU A 270 2.01 12.50 -5.31
C GLU A 270 0.90 13.14 -4.45
N GLU A 271 -0.12 13.76 -5.10
CA GLU A 271 -1.27 14.32 -4.39
C GLU A 271 -2.07 13.25 -3.64
N ALA A 272 -2.30 12.10 -4.27
CA ALA A 272 -3.04 11.00 -3.63
C ALA A 272 -2.28 10.40 -2.43
N LEU A 273 -0.95 10.28 -2.53
CA LEU A 273 -0.09 9.82 -1.44
C LEU A 273 -0.11 10.81 -0.27
N ALA A 274 0.02 12.11 -0.55
CA ALA A 274 -0.04 13.15 0.47
C ALA A 274 -1.38 13.11 1.23
N TRP A 275 -2.49 13.01 0.49
CA TRP A 275 -3.81 12.90 1.08
C TRP A 275 -3.98 11.59 1.88
N GLY A 276 -3.56 10.44 1.33
CA GLY A 276 -3.64 9.15 2.00
C GLY A 276 -2.85 9.11 3.32
N ASN A 277 -1.66 9.70 3.32
CA ASN A 277 -0.83 9.83 4.52
C ASN A 277 -1.47 10.75 5.57
N ALA A 278 -2.15 11.82 5.15
CA ALA A 278 -2.86 12.71 6.06
C ALA A 278 -4.04 12.03 6.77
N ILE A 279 -4.79 11.18 6.08
CA ILE A 279 -5.94 10.49 6.67
C ILE A 279 -5.58 9.24 7.47
N ALA A 280 -4.39 8.66 7.27
CA ALA A 280 -4.02 7.37 7.88
C ALA A 280 -4.14 7.36 9.40
N ARG A 281 -3.87 8.50 10.05
CA ARG A 281 -4.02 8.64 11.51
C ARG A 281 -5.49 8.60 11.93
N SER A 282 -6.32 9.46 11.35
CA SER A 282 -7.75 9.55 11.70
C SER A 282 -8.50 8.26 11.42
N GLU A 283 -8.20 7.55 10.34
CA GLU A 283 -8.79 6.25 10.01
C GLU A 283 -8.48 5.18 11.09
N ASN A 284 -7.25 5.14 11.61
CA ASN A 284 -6.90 4.24 12.72
C ASN A 284 -7.57 4.64 14.03
N GLU A 285 -7.64 5.94 14.34
CA GLU A 285 -8.30 6.46 15.54
C GLU A 285 -9.81 6.18 15.51
N GLN A 286 -10.45 6.38 14.36
CA GLN A 286 -11.87 6.08 14.16
C GLN A 286 -12.17 4.59 14.27
N ALA A 287 -11.36 3.74 13.64
CA ALA A 287 -11.48 2.29 13.75
C ALA A 287 -11.33 1.82 15.21
N LEU A 288 -10.41 2.41 15.99
CA LEU A 288 -10.24 2.11 17.40
C LEU A 288 -11.45 2.55 18.23
N ALA A 289 -12.01 3.72 17.94
CA ALA A 289 -13.24 4.21 18.60
C ALA A 289 -14.40 3.26 18.35
N THR A 290 -14.62 2.88 17.09
CA THR A 290 -15.68 1.92 16.71
C THR A 290 -15.50 0.55 17.41
N LEU A 291 -14.25 0.04 17.49
CA LEU A 291 -13.96 -1.20 18.21
C LEU A 291 -14.31 -1.10 19.72
N ARG A 292 -14.04 0.04 20.35
CA ARG A 292 -14.42 0.27 21.76
C ARG A 292 -15.93 0.31 21.96
N GLU A 293 -16.64 0.97 21.07
CA GLU A 293 -18.10 1.11 21.11
C GLU A 293 -18.82 -0.22 20.85
N SER A 294 -18.25 -1.08 19.99
CA SER A 294 -18.85 -2.37 19.65
C SER A 294 -18.95 -3.35 20.84
N GLY A 295 -18.12 -3.18 21.85
CA GLY A 295 -18.07 -4.03 23.05
C GLY A 295 -17.68 -5.50 22.82
N GLY A 296 -17.40 -5.87 21.56
CA GLY A 296 -17.10 -7.25 21.17
C GLY A 296 -15.66 -7.69 21.37
N ILE A 297 -14.76 -6.78 21.79
CA ILE A 297 -13.33 -7.05 21.95
C ILE A 297 -12.76 -6.37 23.19
N HIS A 298 -11.89 -7.08 23.91
CA HIS A 298 -11.18 -6.53 25.06
C HIS A 298 -9.90 -5.81 24.59
N ILE A 299 -9.83 -4.50 24.84
CA ILE A 299 -8.70 -3.67 24.42
C ILE A 299 -7.79 -3.40 25.61
N HIS A 300 -6.51 -3.74 25.47
CA HIS A 300 -5.48 -3.62 26.49
C HIS A 300 -4.37 -2.69 26.03
N ALA A 301 -3.83 -1.91 26.97
CA ALA A 301 -2.61 -1.13 26.75
C ALA A 301 -1.52 -1.65 27.70
N PRO A 302 -0.35 -2.08 27.21
CA PRO A 302 0.74 -2.48 28.09
C PRO A 302 1.23 -1.27 28.91
N SER A 303 1.55 -1.50 30.18
CA SER A 303 2.22 -0.51 31.01
C SER A 303 3.63 -0.21 30.49
N ALA A 304 4.26 0.85 30.96
CA ALA A 304 5.63 1.20 30.59
C ALA A 304 6.60 0.04 30.89
N ALA A 305 6.45 -0.65 32.02
CA ALA A 305 7.27 -1.81 32.40
C ALA A 305 7.06 -2.99 31.44
N GLN A 306 5.82 -3.32 31.09
CA GLN A 306 5.49 -4.38 30.12
C GLN A 306 6.06 -4.05 28.72
N ARG A 307 5.88 -2.80 28.28
CA ARG A 307 6.46 -2.34 27.01
C ARG A 307 7.99 -2.46 26.99
N GLN A 308 8.66 -2.14 28.12
CA GLN A 308 10.10 -2.31 28.24
C GLN A 308 10.52 -3.78 28.19
N GLN A 309 9.75 -4.70 28.78
CA GLN A 309 10.00 -6.14 28.69
C GLN A 309 9.91 -6.63 27.23
N LEU A 310 8.87 -6.19 26.47
CA LEU A 310 8.73 -6.53 25.06
C LEU A 310 9.90 -5.98 24.22
N ARG A 311 10.32 -4.75 24.49
CA ARG A 311 11.49 -4.11 23.84
C ARG A 311 12.78 -4.88 24.13
N ALA A 312 13.02 -5.24 25.39
CA ALA A 312 14.22 -5.99 25.81
C ALA A 312 14.27 -7.38 25.16
N ALA A 313 13.14 -8.10 25.16
CA ALA A 313 13.06 -9.43 24.55
C ALA A 313 13.36 -9.43 23.05
N THR A 314 13.05 -8.33 22.35
CA THR A 314 13.24 -8.20 20.90
C THR A 314 14.54 -7.52 20.48
N ALA A 315 15.40 -7.12 21.41
CA ALA A 315 16.64 -6.37 21.13
C ALA A 315 17.59 -7.11 20.16
N ALA A 316 17.70 -8.44 20.25
CA ALA A 316 18.55 -9.25 19.37
C ALA A 316 18.11 -9.23 17.88
N VAL A 317 16.89 -8.79 17.58
CA VAL A 317 16.37 -8.66 16.21
C VAL A 317 17.20 -7.67 15.40
N TYR A 318 17.64 -6.57 16.03
CA TYR A 318 18.49 -5.55 15.42
C TYR A 318 19.80 -6.11 14.89
N GLN A 319 20.51 -6.88 15.71
CA GLN A 319 21.76 -7.54 15.31
C GLN A 319 21.54 -8.54 14.16
N GLY A 320 20.39 -9.23 14.16
CA GLY A 320 20.02 -10.16 13.11
C GLY A 320 19.87 -9.47 11.75
N LEU A 321 19.28 -8.26 11.72
CA LEU A 321 19.16 -7.48 10.51
C LEU A 321 20.48 -6.82 10.11
N GLU A 322 21.22 -6.23 11.06
CA GLU A 322 22.53 -5.61 10.83
C GLU A 322 23.50 -6.53 10.07
N ARG A 323 23.59 -7.82 10.48
CA ARG A 323 24.42 -8.82 9.77
C ARG A 323 24.01 -9.05 8.31
N ARG A 324 22.76 -8.73 7.94
CA ARG A 324 22.23 -8.96 6.57
C ARG A 324 22.39 -7.75 5.67
N ILE A 325 22.24 -6.55 6.19
CA ILE A 325 22.20 -5.31 5.38
C ILE A 325 23.40 -4.39 5.62
N GLY A 326 24.18 -4.63 6.69
CA GLY A 326 25.27 -3.76 7.11
C GLY A 326 24.81 -2.64 8.06
N ARG A 327 25.76 -2.16 8.86
CA ARG A 327 25.53 -1.13 9.90
C ARG A 327 25.10 0.22 9.31
N GLN A 328 25.63 0.57 8.15
CA GLN A 328 25.35 1.86 7.50
C GLN A 328 23.86 2.16 7.34
N TRP A 329 23.04 1.13 7.10
CA TRP A 329 21.59 1.30 6.97
C TRP A 329 20.91 1.59 8.31
N LEU A 330 21.41 0.96 9.40
CA LEU A 330 20.91 1.25 10.75
C LEU A 330 21.32 2.67 11.20
N ASP A 331 22.56 3.08 10.92
CA ASP A 331 23.03 4.40 11.23
C ASP A 331 22.24 5.46 10.45
N GLN A 332 21.94 5.21 9.18
CA GLN A 332 21.13 6.12 8.35
C GLN A 332 19.72 6.30 8.90
N VAL A 333 19.03 5.21 9.26
CA VAL A 333 17.67 5.31 9.82
C VAL A 333 17.67 6.00 11.17
N GLN A 334 18.71 5.82 11.99
CA GLN A 334 18.87 6.55 13.27
C GLN A 334 19.07 8.04 13.03
N HIS A 335 19.90 8.40 12.04
CA HIS A 335 20.10 9.78 11.65
C HIS A 335 18.79 10.42 11.16
N ASP A 336 18.15 9.84 10.16
CA ASP A 336 16.94 10.39 9.53
C ASP A 336 15.77 10.55 10.52
N ARG A 337 15.60 9.62 11.49
CA ARG A 337 14.54 9.73 12.49
C ARG A 337 14.79 10.79 13.57
N SER A 338 16.06 11.21 13.78
CA SER A 338 16.47 12.13 14.85
C SER A 338 16.70 13.56 14.37
N THR A 339 16.95 13.79 13.08
CA THR A 339 17.15 15.11 12.49
C THR A 339 15.82 15.78 12.19
N GLY A 340 15.46 16.84 12.97
CA GLY A 340 14.26 17.66 12.74
C GLY A 340 13.81 18.37 14.01
#